data_f7657dd0bd0af7ee2f72309c756eeae8
#
_entry.id   f7657dd0bd0af7ee2f72309c756eeae8
#
_cell.length_a   1.000
_cell.length_b   1.000
_cell.length_c   1.000
_cell.angle_alpha   90.00
_cell.angle_beta   90.00
_cell.angle_gamma   90.00
#
_symmetry.space_group_name_H-M   'P 1'
#
loop_
_entity.id
_entity.type
_entity.pdbx_description
1 polymer ?
#
loop_
_entity_poly.entity_id
_entity_poly.type
_entity_poly.pdbx_seq_one_letter_code
_entity_poly.pdbx_strand_id
1 'polypeptide(L)'
;MIELTLTDLELLLRKYVGEKTPIVAFLVDGKTRVKFSGYIDSVSEVGVIVKNDDGDFAIFDVSGMQRSLLGDKRDIPPELGEMSTHYTSALSLERDNGAILTIFEK
;
A
#
# COMPACT_ATOMS: atom_id res chain seq x y z
N MET A 1 -13.32 7.18 -3.77
CA MET A 1 -12.15 7.06 -2.88
C MET A 1 -12.52 7.64 -1.52
N ILE A 2 -12.23 6.93 -0.45
CA ILE A 2 -12.62 7.28 0.90
C ILE A 2 -11.38 7.57 1.72
N GLU A 3 -11.35 8.73 2.41
CA GLU A 3 -10.29 9.01 3.36
C GLU A 3 -10.54 8.22 4.65
N LEU A 4 -9.51 7.49 5.09
CA LEU A 4 -9.61 6.66 6.29
C LEU A 4 -9.19 7.44 7.53
N THR A 5 -9.85 7.16 8.66
CA THR A 5 -9.35 7.58 9.96
C THR A 5 -8.14 6.73 10.31
N LEU A 6 -7.33 7.20 11.27
CA LEU A 6 -6.17 6.42 11.74
C LEU A 6 -6.61 5.04 12.27
N THR A 7 -7.72 4.99 12.99
CA THR A 7 -8.27 3.74 13.51
C THR A 7 -8.63 2.76 12.41
N ASP A 8 -9.33 3.23 11.36
CA ASP A 8 -9.72 2.40 10.23
C ASP A 8 -8.50 1.90 9.46
N LEU A 9 -7.48 2.74 9.30
CA LEU A 9 -6.24 2.36 8.65
C LEU A 9 -5.54 1.24 9.44
N GLU A 10 -5.43 1.39 10.77
CA GLU A 10 -4.80 0.38 11.62
C GLU A 10 -5.52 -0.97 11.52
N LEU A 11 -6.86 -0.96 11.54
CA LEU A 11 -7.65 -2.17 11.40
C LEU A 11 -7.41 -2.87 10.06
N LEU A 12 -7.36 -2.10 8.98
CA LEU A 12 -7.12 -2.64 7.65
C LEU A 12 -5.72 -3.25 7.54
N LEU A 13 -4.70 -2.55 8.03
CA LEU A 13 -3.32 -3.05 8.00
C LEU A 13 -3.16 -4.30 8.86
N ARG A 14 -3.80 -4.37 10.02
CA ARG A 14 -3.81 -5.58 10.85
C ARG A 14 -4.46 -6.76 10.15
N LYS A 15 -5.52 -6.50 9.40
CA LYS A 15 -6.18 -7.53 8.59
C LYS A 15 -5.22 -8.08 7.54
N TYR A 16 -4.53 -7.21 6.83
CA TYR A 16 -3.55 -7.63 5.81
C TYR A 16 -2.43 -8.48 6.42
N VAL A 17 -1.92 -8.09 7.59
CA VAL A 17 -0.88 -8.85 8.31
C VAL A 17 -1.41 -10.20 8.76
N GLY A 18 -2.57 -10.21 9.42
CA GLY A 18 -3.14 -11.43 10.00
C GLY A 18 -3.53 -12.47 8.97
N GLU A 19 -4.07 -12.04 7.84
CA GLU A 19 -4.55 -12.92 6.78
C GLU A 19 -3.47 -13.22 5.72
N LYS A 20 -2.31 -12.59 5.81
CA LYS A 20 -1.26 -12.64 4.78
C LYS A 20 -1.85 -12.36 3.39
N THR A 21 -2.67 -11.32 3.31
CA THR A 21 -3.37 -10.96 2.09
C THR A 21 -2.37 -10.69 0.96
N PRO A 22 -2.51 -11.35 -0.20
CA PRO A 22 -1.65 -11.06 -1.34
C PRO A 22 -1.85 -9.62 -1.80
N ILE A 23 -0.75 -8.85 -1.85
CA ILE A 23 -0.77 -7.44 -2.24
C ILE A 23 0.39 -7.10 -3.18
N VAL A 24 0.27 -5.94 -3.81
CA VAL A 24 1.39 -5.31 -4.48
C VAL A 24 1.57 -3.92 -3.89
N ALA A 25 2.76 -3.64 -3.40
CA ALA A 25 3.14 -2.32 -2.91
C ALA A 25 3.81 -1.54 -4.05
N PHE A 26 3.36 -0.33 -4.27
CA PHE A 26 3.88 0.54 -5.32
C PHE A 26 4.20 1.91 -4.71
N LEU A 27 5.49 2.24 -4.69
CA LEU A 27 5.96 3.52 -4.16
C LEU A 27 6.26 4.49 -5.30
N VAL A 28 5.74 5.70 -5.17
CA VAL A 28 6.10 6.84 -6.00
C VAL A 28 6.71 7.92 -5.12
N ASP A 29 7.98 8.21 -5.34
CA ASP A 29 8.71 9.25 -4.59
C ASP A 29 9.55 10.06 -5.59
N GLY A 30 9.03 11.23 -5.97
CA GLY A 30 9.62 12.03 -7.03
C GLY A 30 9.67 11.24 -8.35
N LYS A 31 10.89 10.99 -8.85
CA LYS A 31 11.11 10.19 -10.05
C LYS A 31 11.31 8.70 -9.75
N THR A 32 11.38 8.34 -8.48
CA THR A 32 11.60 6.95 -8.07
C THR A 32 10.29 6.18 -8.10
N ARG A 33 10.35 4.98 -8.67
CA ARG A 33 9.22 4.05 -8.74
C ARG A 33 9.68 2.68 -8.26
N VAL A 34 9.03 2.16 -7.22
CA VAL A 34 9.36 0.84 -6.66
C VAL A 34 8.08 0.01 -6.60
N LYS A 35 8.16 -1.21 -7.09
CA LYS A 35 7.06 -2.17 -7.06
C LYS A 35 7.54 -3.46 -6.38
N PHE A 36 6.75 -3.95 -5.41
CA PHE A 36 7.08 -5.18 -4.70
C PHE A 36 5.80 -5.98 -4.43
N SER A 37 5.79 -7.24 -4.86
CA SER A 37 4.63 -8.13 -4.69
C SER A 37 4.89 -9.10 -3.54
N GLY A 38 3.89 -9.30 -2.70
CA GLY A 38 3.99 -10.22 -1.58
C GLY A 38 2.85 -10.04 -0.59
N TYR A 39 3.16 -10.03 0.68
CA TYR A 39 2.21 -9.78 1.78
C TYR A 39 2.86 -8.88 2.82
N ILE A 40 2.03 -8.15 3.56
CA ILE A 40 2.53 -7.29 4.64
C ILE A 40 2.89 -8.19 5.83
N ASP A 41 4.18 -8.22 6.19
CA ASP A 41 4.67 -9.00 7.31
C ASP A 41 4.48 -8.26 8.64
N SER A 42 4.79 -6.98 8.66
CA SER A 42 4.65 -6.16 9.85
C SER A 42 4.48 -4.69 9.51
N VAL A 43 3.88 -3.96 10.43
CA VAL A 43 3.62 -2.52 10.31
C VAL A 43 4.01 -1.85 11.61
N SER A 44 4.71 -0.72 11.50
CA SER A 44 5.01 0.16 12.63
C SER A 44 4.65 1.60 12.26
N GLU A 45 4.83 2.53 13.20
CA GLU A 45 4.55 3.96 12.95
C GLU A 45 5.42 4.55 11.84
N VAL A 46 6.55 3.92 11.56
CA VAL A 46 7.53 4.45 10.61
C VAL A 46 7.69 3.61 9.36
N GLY A 47 7.16 2.40 9.32
CA GLY A 47 7.40 1.56 8.14
C GLY A 47 6.44 0.40 7.98
N VAL A 48 6.35 -0.06 6.73
CA VAL A 48 5.63 -1.26 6.33
C VAL A 48 6.64 -2.22 5.72
N ILE A 49 6.69 -3.44 6.26
CA ILE A 49 7.58 -4.49 5.73
C ILE A 49 6.75 -5.45 4.91
N VAL A 50 7.10 -5.59 3.64
CA VAL A 50 6.46 -6.52 2.69
C VAL A 50 7.43 -7.64 2.39
N LYS A 51 6.98 -8.88 2.50
CA LYS A 51 7.77 -10.07 2.21
C LYS A 51 7.11 -10.89 1.09
N ASN A 52 7.91 -11.70 0.41
CA ASN A 52 7.42 -12.68 -0.54
C ASN A 52 7.82 -14.10 -0.13
N ASP A 53 7.32 -15.10 -0.85
CA ASP A 53 7.59 -16.51 -0.55
C ASP A 53 9.02 -16.93 -0.83
N ASP A 54 9.77 -16.13 -1.58
CA ASP A 54 11.19 -16.39 -1.88
C ASP A 54 12.12 -15.92 -0.76
N GLY A 55 11.58 -15.29 0.28
CA GLY A 55 12.37 -14.77 1.39
C GLY A 55 12.87 -13.35 1.18
N ASP A 56 12.56 -12.73 0.05
CA ASP A 56 12.90 -11.33 -0.20
C ASP A 56 11.94 -10.42 0.56
N PHE A 57 12.40 -9.23 0.90
CA PHE A 57 11.56 -8.24 1.56
C PHE A 57 11.90 -6.81 1.13
N ALA A 58 10.94 -5.93 1.31
CA ALA A 58 11.11 -4.50 1.12
C ALA A 58 10.55 -3.75 2.33
N ILE A 59 11.20 -2.67 2.72
CA ILE A 59 10.76 -1.80 3.80
C ILE A 59 10.36 -0.48 3.18
N PHE A 60 9.09 -0.08 3.40
CA PHE A 60 8.57 1.21 2.92
C PHE A 60 8.41 2.15 4.09
N ASP A 61 9.08 3.30 4.03
CA ASP A 61 8.97 4.34 5.05
C ASP A 61 7.62 5.06 4.90
N VAL A 62 6.81 5.05 5.96
CA VAL A 62 5.52 5.75 6.02
C VAL A 62 5.51 6.84 7.09
N SER A 63 6.67 7.21 7.63
CA SER A 63 6.77 8.31 8.57
C SER A 63 6.32 9.62 7.94
N GLY A 64 5.69 10.50 8.72
CA GLY A 64 5.17 11.75 8.21
C GLY A 64 3.94 11.59 7.31
N MET A 65 3.21 10.49 7.46
CA MET A 65 1.98 10.26 6.70
C MET A 65 0.93 11.31 7.07
N GLN A 66 0.37 11.97 6.05
CA GLN A 66 -0.65 13.00 6.23
C GLN A 66 -2.07 12.46 6.06
N ARG A 67 -2.27 11.54 5.13
CA ARG A 67 -3.58 10.94 4.94
C ARG A 67 -3.49 9.56 4.29
N SER A 68 -4.55 8.79 4.50
CA SER A 68 -4.73 7.49 3.86
C SER A 68 -6.07 7.46 3.14
N LEU A 69 -6.06 6.94 1.91
CA LEU A 69 -7.23 6.88 1.05
C LEU A 69 -7.45 5.44 0.61
N LEU A 70 -8.69 4.97 0.71
CA LEU A 70 -9.07 3.64 0.22
C LEU A 70 -9.96 3.80 -0.99
N GLY A 71 -9.55 3.20 -2.10
CA GLY A 71 -10.31 3.17 -3.34
C GLY A 71 -10.62 1.76 -3.78
N ASP A 72 -11.62 1.63 -4.64
CA ASP A 72 -11.94 0.37 -5.30
C ASP A 72 -11.29 0.33 -6.70
N LYS A 73 -11.62 -0.71 -7.46
CA LYS A 73 -11.13 -0.89 -8.81
C LYS A 73 -11.32 0.32 -9.73
N ARG A 74 -12.39 1.09 -9.52
CA ARG A 74 -12.72 2.27 -10.35
C ARG A 74 -11.82 3.47 -10.06
N ASP A 75 -11.21 3.50 -8.87
CA ASP A 75 -10.36 4.59 -8.42
C ASP A 75 -8.89 4.40 -8.81
N ILE A 76 -8.54 3.26 -9.40
CA ILE A 76 -7.16 2.99 -9.83
C ILE A 76 -6.87 3.83 -11.08
N PRO A 77 -5.80 4.66 -11.06
CA PRO A 77 -5.50 5.52 -12.20
C PRO A 77 -5.31 4.75 -13.50
N PRO A 78 -5.79 5.30 -14.64
CA PRO A 78 -5.61 4.67 -15.96
C PRO A 78 -4.14 4.44 -16.32
N GLU A 79 -3.23 5.24 -15.79
CA GLU A 79 -1.79 5.11 -16.00
C GLU A 79 -1.24 3.79 -15.47
N LEU A 80 -1.93 3.18 -14.51
CA LEU A 80 -1.58 1.87 -13.98
C LEU A 80 -2.23 0.72 -14.76
N GLY A 81 -3.01 1.05 -15.80
CA GLY A 81 -3.47 0.18 -16.87
C GLY A 81 -3.85 -1.24 -16.45
N GLU A 82 -2.98 -2.19 -16.76
CA GLU A 82 -3.21 -3.61 -16.53
C GLU A 82 -3.44 -3.94 -15.04
N MET A 83 -2.91 -3.14 -14.12
CA MET A 83 -3.09 -3.39 -12.69
C MET A 83 -4.55 -3.27 -12.28
N SER A 84 -5.32 -2.40 -12.94
CA SER A 84 -6.74 -2.20 -12.61
C SER A 84 -7.59 -3.45 -12.82
N THR A 85 -7.15 -4.38 -13.66
CA THR A 85 -7.90 -5.60 -13.96
C THR A 85 -7.65 -6.74 -12.96
N HIS A 86 -6.58 -6.63 -12.16
CA HIS A 86 -6.14 -7.70 -11.26
C HIS A 86 -6.36 -7.41 -9.77
N TYR A 87 -6.76 -6.19 -9.43
CA TYR A 87 -6.86 -5.76 -8.04
C TYR A 87 -8.27 -5.32 -7.70
N THR A 88 -8.68 -5.59 -6.45
CA THR A 88 -10.01 -5.26 -5.96
C THR A 88 -10.05 -3.93 -5.23
N SER A 89 -8.95 -3.53 -4.63
CA SER A 89 -8.87 -2.26 -3.90
C SER A 89 -7.45 -1.70 -3.92
N ALA A 90 -7.36 -0.42 -3.63
CA ALA A 90 -6.09 0.31 -3.53
C ALA A 90 -6.11 1.17 -2.27
N LEU A 91 -5.11 0.98 -1.41
CA LEU A 91 -4.88 1.80 -0.24
C LEU A 91 -3.69 2.73 -0.52
N SER A 92 -3.92 4.05 -0.51
CA SER A 92 -2.87 5.03 -0.75
C SER A 92 -2.50 5.73 0.55
N LEU A 93 -1.20 5.74 0.86
CA LEU A 93 -0.63 6.41 2.02
C LEU A 93 0.20 7.59 1.52
N GLU A 94 -0.27 8.81 1.76
CA GLU A 94 0.39 10.03 1.32
C GLU A 94 1.22 10.63 2.45
N ARG A 95 2.50 10.87 2.16
CA ARG A 95 3.43 11.48 3.12
C ARG A 95 3.50 12.99 2.92
N ASP A 96 4.02 13.67 3.94
CA ASP A 96 4.23 15.13 3.94
C ASP A 96 5.21 15.60 2.87
N ASN A 97 6.15 14.74 2.44
CA ASN A 97 7.12 15.04 1.38
C ASN A 97 6.59 14.78 -0.04
N GLY A 98 5.32 14.41 -0.17
CA GLY A 98 4.70 14.11 -1.46
C GLY A 98 4.86 12.67 -1.95
N ALA A 99 5.60 11.82 -1.23
CA ALA A 99 5.70 10.40 -1.57
C ALA A 99 4.37 9.70 -1.31
N ILE A 100 4.01 8.76 -2.19
CA ILE A 100 2.77 8.00 -2.09
C ILE A 100 3.10 6.51 -2.19
N LEU A 101 2.73 5.77 -1.15
CA LEU A 101 2.75 4.32 -1.16
C LEU A 101 1.34 3.81 -1.41
N THR A 102 1.15 3.07 -2.50
CA THR A 102 -0.14 2.45 -2.80
C THR A 102 -0.04 0.94 -2.63
N ILE A 103 -0.94 0.38 -1.87
CA ILE A 103 -1.03 -1.06 -1.62
C ILE A 103 -2.26 -1.57 -2.33
N PHE A 104 -2.03 -2.39 -3.36
CA PHE A 104 -3.10 -3.00 -4.15
C PHE A 104 -3.41 -4.37 -3.60
N GLU A 105 -4.67 -4.62 -3.27
CA GLU A 105 -5.16 -5.93 -2.85
C GLU A 105 -5.57 -6.74 -4.08
N LYS A 106 -5.04 -7.94 -4.17
CA LYS A 106 -5.39 -8.87 -5.26
C LYS A 106 -6.76 -9.50 -5.07
#